data_28901c658e20cc92294280065319672d
#
_entry.id   28901c658e20cc92294280065319672d
#
_cell.length_a   1.000
_cell.length_b   1.000
_cell.length_c   1.000
_cell.angle_alpha   90.00
_cell.angle_beta   90.00
_cell.angle_gamma   90.00
#
_symmetry.space_group_name_H-M   'P 1'
#
loop_
_entity.id
_entity.type
_entity.pdbx_description
1 polymer ?
#
loop_
_entity_poly.entity_id
_entity_poly.type
_entity_poly.pdbx_seq_one_letter_code
_entity_poly.pdbx_strand_id
1 'polypeptide(L)'
;GIAPSDHVAVYDDKNGSNFAARFWWMMRAIGHEKIQVLNGGYQAAIQAGFPTNSGNETFEKTVYPSQEWKLALADIEEVEKARKNDQNIVIDVRDKNRYDGLTEPLDLVAGHIPGAINVPLIENLDENGFFKSANELAAKYKAVIGDKTSENIIVHCGSGATACHTLLAMDYAGLPIPKLYVGSWSEWPRH
;
A
#
# COMPACT_ATOMS: atom_id res chain seq x y z
N GLY A 1 21.92 -3.90 -6.50
CA GLY A 1 22.92 -2.86 -6.35
C GLY A 1 22.45 -1.69 -5.50
N ILE A 2 21.56 -1.91 -4.48
CA ILE A 2 21.15 -0.82 -3.57
C ILE A 2 21.95 -0.93 -2.28
N ALA A 3 22.55 0.16 -1.84
CA ALA A 3 23.21 0.30 -0.54
C ALA A 3 22.33 1.09 0.45
N PRO A 4 22.52 0.95 1.77
CA PRO A 4 21.71 1.66 2.77
C PRO A 4 21.80 3.19 2.70
N SER A 5 22.89 3.73 2.10
CA SER A 5 23.10 5.17 1.92
C SER A 5 22.35 5.75 0.72
N ASP A 6 21.90 4.91 -0.21
CA ASP A 6 21.37 5.37 -1.48
C ASP A 6 19.99 6.04 -1.32
N HIS A 7 19.72 7.00 -2.17
CA HIS A 7 18.38 7.52 -2.39
C HIS A 7 17.72 6.70 -3.50
N VAL A 8 16.63 6.01 -3.18
CA VAL A 8 15.91 5.16 -4.11
C VAL A 8 14.61 5.86 -4.52
N ALA A 9 14.44 6.13 -5.80
CA ALA A 9 13.17 6.53 -6.38
C ALA A 9 12.61 5.35 -7.17
N VAL A 10 11.41 4.93 -6.85
CA VAL A 10 10.73 3.81 -7.51
C VAL A 10 9.46 4.28 -8.19
N TYR A 11 9.17 3.71 -9.33
CA TYR A 11 7.96 4.02 -10.09
C TYR A 11 7.37 2.77 -10.75
N ASP A 12 6.13 2.86 -11.17
CA ASP A 12 5.44 1.90 -12.02
C ASP A 12 4.60 2.64 -13.07
N ASP A 13 3.88 1.89 -13.90
CA ASP A 13 2.98 2.41 -14.93
C ASP A 13 1.53 2.58 -14.45
N LYS A 14 1.30 2.47 -13.13
CA LYS A 14 -0.01 2.55 -12.46
C LYS A 14 -0.03 3.63 -11.38
N ASN A 15 0.62 4.76 -11.64
CA ASN A 15 0.67 5.92 -10.73
C ASN A 15 1.21 5.58 -9.33
N GLY A 16 2.13 4.63 -9.24
CA GLY A 16 2.69 4.17 -7.96
C GLY A 16 1.82 3.19 -7.18
N SER A 17 0.64 2.85 -7.70
CA SER A 17 -0.38 2.11 -6.93
C SER A 17 -0.18 0.61 -6.89
N ASN A 18 0.77 0.06 -7.63
CA ASN A 18 1.00 -1.38 -7.70
C ASN A 18 2.35 -1.77 -7.07
N PHE A 19 3.34 -2.10 -7.88
CA PHE A 19 4.60 -2.64 -7.38
C PHE A 19 5.51 -1.58 -6.77
N ALA A 20 5.41 -0.31 -7.20
CA ALA A 20 6.21 0.76 -6.64
C ALA A 20 5.90 0.99 -5.14
N ALA A 21 4.63 1.09 -4.77
CA ALA A 21 4.23 1.21 -3.37
C ALA A 21 4.58 -0.06 -2.56
N ARG A 22 4.46 -1.25 -3.18
CA ARG A 22 4.86 -2.50 -2.53
C ARG A 22 6.36 -2.54 -2.25
N PHE A 23 7.18 -2.15 -3.24
CA PHE A 23 8.63 -2.09 -3.05
C PHE A 23 9.03 -1.04 -2.01
N TRP A 24 8.40 0.16 -2.03
CA TRP A 24 8.57 1.17 -1.00
C TRP A 24 8.31 0.59 0.40
N TRP A 25 7.18 -0.11 0.58
CA TRP A 25 6.83 -0.69 1.86
C TRP A 25 7.86 -1.74 2.33
N MET A 26 8.31 -2.61 1.43
CA MET A 26 9.33 -3.62 1.74
C MET A 26 10.66 -2.98 2.16
N MET A 27 11.10 -1.94 1.46
CA MET A 27 12.32 -1.21 1.81
C MET A 27 12.19 -0.50 3.17
N ARG A 28 11.05 0.15 3.43
CA ARG A 28 10.76 0.76 4.75
C ARG A 28 10.73 -0.29 5.85
N ALA A 29 10.18 -1.46 5.57
CA ALA A 29 10.12 -2.57 6.53
C ALA A 29 11.50 -3.11 6.94
N ILE A 30 12.48 -3.08 6.05
CA ILE A 30 13.87 -3.43 6.37
C ILE A 30 14.70 -2.23 6.84
N GLY A 31 14.08 -1.06 7.08
CA GLY A 31 14.72 0.12 7.64
C GLY A 31 15.39 1.06 6.64
N HIS A 32 15.15 0.90 5.34
CA HIS A 32 15.63 1.85 4.33
C HIS A 32 14.69 3.06 4.25
N GLU A 33 15.10 4.16 4.86
CA GLU A 33 14.26 5.37 4.95
C GLU A 33 14.32 6.26 3.70
N LYS A 34 15.43 6.17 2.95
CA LYS A 34 15.68 7.02 1.76
C LYS A 34 15.03 6.43 0.51
N ILE A 35 13.77 6.06 0.60
CA ILE A 35 12.99 5.53 -0.52
C ILE A 35 11.76 6.38 -0.77
N GLN A 36 11.48 6.66 -2.02
CA GLN A 36 10.36 7.46 -2.48
C GLN A 36 9.67 6.78 -3.66
N VAL A 37 8.37 6.99 -3.76
CA VAL A 37 7.59 6.61 -4.95
C VAL A 37 7.37 7.86 -5.79
N LEU A 38 7.63 7.75 -7.08
CA LEU A 38 7.43 8.85 -8.02
C LEU A 38 5.92 9.11 -8.18
N ASN A 39 5.48 10.28 -7.75
CA ASN A 39 4.09 10.69 -7.83
C ASN A 39 3.63 10.82 -9.30
N GLY A 40 2.53 10.15 -9.66
CA GLY A 40 2.07 10.05 -11.06
C GLY A 40 2.83 9.00 -11.89
N GLY A 41 3.81 8.29 -11.32
CA GLY A 41 4.52 7.18 -11.94
C GLY A 41 5.29 7.53 -13.22
N TYR A 42 5.50 6.52 -14.07
CA TYR A 42 6.28 6.64 -15.30
C TYR A 42 5.76 7.74 -16.25
N GLN A 43 4.44 7.84 -16.41
CA GLN A 43 3.85 8.79 -17.33
C GLN A 43 4.12 10.24 -16.92
N ALA A 44 4.07 10.55 -15.64
CA ALA A 44 4.39 11.87 -15.12
C ALA A 44 5.87 12.22 -15.36
N ALA A 45 6.78 11.25 -15.21
CA ALA A 45 8.20 11.45 -15.52
C ALA A 45 8.42 11.84 -16.99
N ILE A 46 7.79 11.11 -17.91
CA ILE A 46 7.88 11.40 -19.36
C ILE A 46 7.33 12.78 -19.67
N GLN A 47 6.17 13.13 -19.14
CA GLN A 47 5.54 14.44 -19.35
C GLN A 47 6.41 15.60 -18.80
N ALA A 48 7.13 15.35 -17.70
CA ALA A 48 8.08 16.30 -17.11
C ALA A 48 9.42 16.37 -17.88
N GLY A 49 9.57 15.61 -18.98
CA GLY A 49 10.79 15.58 -19.78
C GLY A 49 11.96 14.85 -19.12
N PHE A 50 11.69 13.94 -18.21
CA PHE A 50 12.73 13.14 -17.59
C PHE A 50 13.43 12.26 -18.64
N PRO A 51 14.77 12.26 -18.72
CA PRO A 51 15.49 11.51 -19.73
C PRO A 51 15.30 10.01 -19.54
N THR A 52 14.99 9.32 -20.61
CA THR A 52 14.85 7.86 -20.63
C THR A 52 15.76 7.25 -21.69
N ASN A 53 16.18 6.04 -21.44
CA ASN A 53 16.88 5.21 -22.43
C ASN A 53 16.18 3.85 -22.54
N SER A 54 16.52 3.09 -23.57
CA SER A 54 16.13 1.70 -23.73
C SER A 54 17.35 0.81 -23.59
N GLY A 55 17.17 -0.36 -23.01
CA GLY A 55 18.23 -1.35 -22.83
C GLY A 55 18.23 -1.97 -21.43
N ASN A 56 19.14 -2.89 -21.23
CA ASN A 56 19.35 -3.51 -19.93
C ASN A 56 20.46 -2.77 -19.19
N GLU A 57 20.12 -2.15 -18.08
CA GLU A 57 21.12 -1.63 -17.16
C GLU A 57 21.64 -2.75 -16.26
N THR A 58 22.91 -2.77 -16.00
CA THR A 58 23.57 -3.74 -15.12
C THR A 58 24.29 -3.01 -13.99
N PHE A 59 24.06 -3.48 -12.79
CA PHE A 59 24.70 -2.92 -11.59
C PHE A 59 25.51 -4.02 -10.89
N GLU A 60 26.56 -3.62 -10.21
CA GLU A 60 27.30 -4.54 -9.34
C GLU A 60 26.37 -5.05 -8.23
N LYS A 61 26.46 -6.35 -7.95
CA LYS A 61 25.68 -6.95 -6.87
C LYS A 61 26.20 -6.44 -5.52
N THR A 62 25.28 -5.97 -4.69
CA THR A 62 25.56 -5.62 -3.31
C THR A 62 24.84 -6.57 -2.37
N VAL A 63 25.39 -6.78 -1.18
CA VAL A 63 24.70 -7.47 -0.10
C VAL A 63 24.07 -6.38 0.76
N TYR A 64 22.73 -6.31 0.73
CA TYR A 64 22.02 -5.38 1.61
C TYR A 64 22.02 -5.98 3.03
N PRO A 65 22.48 -5.22 4.05
CA PRO A 65 22.49 -5.71 5.43
C PRO A 65 21.04 -5.93 5.89
N SER A 66 20.70 -7.17 6.27
CA SER A 66 19.39 -7.44 6.83
C SER A 66 19.27 -6.75 8.21
N GLN A 67 18.15 -6.12 8.43
CA GLN A 67 17.77 -5.52 9.72
C GLN A 67 16.51 -6.19 10.24
N GLU A 68 16.19 -5.97 11.52
CA GLU A 68 14.90 -6.35 12.06
C GLU A 68 13.77 -5.69 11.28
N TRP A 69 12.70 -6.43 11.10
CA TRP A 69 11.50 -5.96 10.42
C TRP A 69 10.81 -4.85 11.23
N LYS A 70 10.65 -3.68 10.65
CA LYS A 70 10.21 -2.46 11.36
C LYS A 70 8.74 -2.11 11.17
N LEU A 71 8.08 -2.64 10.15
CA LEU A 71 6.68 -2.37 9.88
C LEU A 71 5.81 -3.56 10.30
N ALA A 72 4.65 -3.26 10.87
CA ALA A 72 3.78 -4.29 11.41
C ALA A 72 3.03 -5.06 10.30
N LEU A 73 2.95 -6.37 10.50
CA LEU A 73 2.11 -7.28 9.73
C LEU A 73 0.96 -7.78 10.58
N ALA A 74 -0.14 -8.11 9.95
CA ALA A 74 -1.22 -8.90 10.53
C ALA A 74 -1.31 -10.24 9.79
N ASP A 75 -1.57 -11.30 10.52
CA ASP A 75 -1.94 -12.61 9.97
C ASP A 75 -3.46 -12.78 9.94
N ILE A 76 -3.92 -13.89 9.37
CA ILE A 76 -5.34 -14.16 9.21
C ILE A 76 -6.08 -14.32 10.56
N GLU A 77 -5.40 -14.84 11.59
CA GLU A 77 -5.98 -15.01 12.93
C GLU A 77 -6.18 -13.66 13.61
N GLU A 78 -5.24 -12.75 13.42
CA GLU A 78 -5.35 -11.37 13.92
C GLU A 78 -6.48 -10.62 13.21
N VAL A 79 -6.62 -10.77 11.89
CA VAL A 79 -7.74 -10.20 11.14
C VAL A 79 -9.08 -10.76 11.61
N GLU A 80 -9.16 -12.08 11.85
CA GLU A 80 -10.38 -12.73 12.38
C GLU A 80 -10.79 -12.19 13.76
N LYS A 81 -9.84 -11.84 14.60
CA LYS A 81 -10.11 -11.20 15.91
C LYS A 81 -10.48 -9.72 15.74
N ALA A 82 -9.72 -9.01 14.89
CA ALA A 82 -9.88 -7.57 14.68
C ALA A 82 -11.26 -7.22 14.13
N ARG A 83 -11.75 -7.95 13.12
CA ARG A 83 -13.06 -7.71 12.48
C ARG A 83 -14.27 -7.84 13.41
N LYS A 84 -14.11 -8.45 14.57
CA LYS A 84 -15.14 -8.65 15.60
C LYS A 84 -15.04 -7.69 16.77
N ASN A 85 -14.07 -6.79 16.75
CA ASN A 85 -13.76 -5.91 17.87
C ASN A 85 -13.81 -4.45 17.43
N ASP A 86 -14.72 -3.67 17.99
CA ASP A 86 -14.95 -2.24 17.66
C ASP A 86 -13.72 -1.34 17.94
N GLN A 87 -12.76 -1.80 18.74
CA GLN A 87 -11.50 -1.09 18.94
C GLN A 87 -10.58 -1.19 17.71
N ASN A 88 -10.81 -2.15 16.84
CA ASN A 88 -10.04 -2.35 15.62
C ASN A 88 -10.81 -1.89 14.39
N ILE A 89 -10.08 -1.75 13.29
CA ILE A 89 -10.66 -1.49 11.98
C ILE A 89 -9.89 -2.28 10.92
N VAL A 90 -10.61 -3.00 10.06
CA VAL A 90 -10.05 -3.68 8.90
C VAL A 90 -10.48 -2.92 7.65
N ILE A 91 -9.51 -2.47 6.86
CA ILE A 91 -9.74 -1.63 5.67
C ILE A 91 -9.43 -2.44 4.41
N ASP A 92 -10.43 -2.64 3.57
CA ASP A 92 -10.29 -3.20 2.22
C ASP A 92 -10.13 -2.05 1.22
N VAL A 93 -9.00 -2.01 0.51
CA VAL A 93 -8.69 -0.93 -0.45
C VAL A 93 -9.01 -1.28 -1.90
N ARG A 94 -9.65 -2.44 -2.14
CA ARG A 94 -10.07 -2.84 -3.48
C ARG A 94 -11.16 -1.93 -4.03
N ASP A 95 -11.35 -2.00 -5.33
CA ASP A 95 -12.49 -1.38 -5.99
C ASP A 95 -13.81 -1.79 -5.33
N LYS A 96 -14.75 -0.84 -5.27
CA LYS A 96 -16.04 -1.06 -4.59
C LYS A 96 -16.84 -2.22 -5.17
N ASN A 97 -16.83 -2.44 -6.49
CA ASN A 97 -17.56 -3.55 -7.09
C ASN A 97 -16.99 -4.92 -6.66
N ARG A 98 -15.65 -5.00 -6.47
CA ARG A 98 -15.01 -6.20 -5.93
C ARG A 98 -15.36 -6.40 -4.46
N TYR A 99 -15.34 -5.34 -3.67
CA TYR A 99 -15.74 -5.38 -2.27
C TYR A 99 -17.21 -5.81 -2.11
N ASP A 100 -18.12 -5.24 -2.89
CA ASP A 100 -19.54 -5.56 -2.86
C ASP A 100 -19.87 -6.98 -3.42
N GLY A 101 -18.88 -7.66 -3.99
CA GLY A 101 -19.06 -8.98 -4.60
C GLY A 101 -19.77 -8.98 -5.95
N LEU A 102 -19.86 -7.81 -6.60
CA LEU A 102 -20.47 -7.67 -7.92
C LEU A 102 -19.57 -8.17 -9.06
N THR A 103 -18.26 -8.05 -8.86
CA THR A 103 -17.24 -8.54 -9.80
C THR A 103 -16.05 -9.11 -9.04
N GLU A 104 -15.45 -10.20 -9.54
CA GLU A 104 -14.17 -10.72 -9.03
C GLU A 104 -13.38 -11.38 -10.17
N PRO A 105 -12.50 -10.59 -10.83
CA PRO A 105 -11.75 -11.10 -11.97
C PRO A 105 -10.49 -11.90 -11.59
N LEU A 106 -10.07 -11.90 -10.32
CA LEU A 106 -8.78 -12.42 -9.89
C LEU A 106 -8.88 -13.57 -8.88
N ASP A 107 -9.82 -13.47 -7.94
CA ASP A 107 -9.97 -14.43 -6.85
C ASP A 107 -11.12 -15.42 -7.11
N LEU A 108 -11.10 -16.57 -6.42
CA LEU A 108 -12.08 -17.63 -6.61
C LEU A 108 -13.48 -17.28 -6.06
N VAL A 109 -13.55 -16.39 -5.10
CA VAL A 109 -14.77 -16.01 -4.40
C VAL A 109 -14.93 -14.50 -4.44
N ALA A 110 -16.11 -14.02 -4.79
CA ALA A 110 -16.46 -12.61 -4.73
C ALA A 110 -16.91 -12.20 -3.31
N GLY A 111 -16.73 -10.94 -2.96
CA GLY A 111 -17.12 -10.38 -1.67
C GLY A 111 -15.97 -9.76 -0.89
N HIS A 112 -16.10 -9.66 0.42
CA HIS A 112 -15.12 -9.02 1.32
C HIS A 112 -15.07 -9.73 2.68
N ILE A 113 -14.04 -9.41 3.47
CA ILE A 113 -13.91 -9.87 4.85
C ILE A 113 -15.07 -9.30 5.68
N PRO A 114 -15.95 -10.13 6.28
CA PRO A 114 -17.06 -9.62 7.07
C PRO A 114 -16.59 -8.70 8.21
N GLY A 115 -17.12 -7.47 8.26
CA GLY A 115 -16.73 -6.45 9.22
C GLY A 115 -15.62 -5.52 8.73
N ALA A 116 -14.98 -5.79 7.59
CA ALA A 116 -14.09 -4.84 6.94
C ALA A 116 -14.89 -3.68 6.33
N ILE A 117 -14.29 -2.50 6.29
CA ILE A 117 -14.84 -1.35 5.57
C ILE A 117 -14.10 -1.14 4.26
N ASN A 118 -14.79 -0.62 3.26
CA ASN A 118 -14.17 -0.32 1.97
C ASN A 118 -13.71 1.13 1.90
N VAL A 119 -12.41 1.31 1.61
CA VAL A 119 -11.80 2.60 1.31
C VAL A 119 -10.94 2.44 0.06
N PRO A 120 -11.54 2.55 -1.13
CA PRO A 120 -10.84 2.29 -2.38
C PRO A 120 -9.56 3.12 -2.54
N LEU A 121 -8.46 2.45 -2.91
CA LEU A 121 -7.16 3.12 -3.07
C LEU A 121 -7.18 4.24 -4.11
N ILE A 122 -8.06 4.14 -5.12
CA ILE A 122 -8.18 5.17 -6.16
C ILE A 122 -8.57 6.53 -5.60
N GLU A 123 -9.24 6.57 -4.46
CA GLU A 123 -9.62 7.81 -3.78
C GLU A 123 -8.44 8.58 -3.18
N ASN A 124 -7.24 7.98 -3.15
CA ASN A 124 -6.01 8.67 -2.77
C ASN A 124 -5.48 9.58 -3.87
N LEU A 125 -5.96 9.39 -5.09
CA LEU A 125 -5.50 10.12 -6.26
C LEU A 125 -6.49 11.21 -6.66
N ASP A 126 -5.95 12.24 -7.29
CA ASP A 126 -6.72 13.25 -7.99
C ASP A 126 -7.13 12.76 -9.41
N GLU A 127 -7.81 13.59 -10.15
CA GLU A 127 -8.27 13.32 -11.51
C GLU A 127 -7.14 13.10 -12.53
N ASN A 128 -5.92 13.56 -12.21
CA ASN A 128 -4.73 13.42 -13.04
C ASN A 128 -3.86 12.21 -12.65
N GLY A 129 -4.28 11.45 -11.61
CA GLY A 129 -3.56 10.30 -11.14
C GLY A 129 -2.39 10.60 -10.19
N PHE A 130 -2.31 11.82 -9.66
CA PHE A 130 -1.37 12.18 -8.60
C PHE A 130 -1.99 11.97 -7.22
N PHE A 131 -1.16 11.75 -6.22
CA PHE A 131 -1.65 11.77 -4.85
C PHE A 131 -2.31 13.12 -4.54
N LYS A 132 -3.47 13.07 -3.89
CA LYS A 132 -4.06 14.24 -3.24
C LYS A 132 -3.07 14.83 -2.24
N SER A 133 -3.27 16.08 -1.86
CA SER A 133 -2.39 16.73 -0.89
C SER A 133 -2.35 15.96 0.45
N ALA A 134 -1.25 16.09 1.16
CA ALA A 134 -1.09 15.47 2.49
C ALA A 134 -2.23 15.84 3.45
N ASN A 135 -2.72 17.09 3.38
CA ASN A 135 -3.82 17.56 4.23
C ASN A 135 -5.15 16.90 3.88
N GLU A 136 -5.47 16.72 2.59
CA GLU A 136 -6.69 16.04 2.16
C GLU A 136 -6.66 14.56 2.56
N LEU A 137 -5.51 13.89 2.36
CA LEU A 137 -5.33 12.50 2.78
C LEU A 137 -5.39 12.36 4.30
N ALA A 138 -4.77 13.28 5.05
CA ALA A 138 -4.86 13.29 6.50
C ALA A 138 -6.30 13.44 6.99
N ALA A 139 -7.06 14.37 6.40
CA ALA A 139 -8.47 14.56 6.74
C ALA A 139 -9.31 13.32 6.42
N LYS A 140 -9.12 12.74 5.22
CA LYS A 140 -9.79 11.50 4.78
C LYS A 140 -9.55 10.37 5.78
N TYR A 141 -8.28 10.06 6.07
CA TYR A 141 -7.96 8.91 6.89
C TYR A 141 -8.31 9.13 8.37
N LYS A 142 -8.17 10.34 8.91
CA LYS A 142 -8.66 10.65 10.26
C LYS A 142 -10.16 10.44 10.39
N ALA A 143 -10.95 10.80 9.38
CA ALA A 143 -12.39 10.53 9.38
C ALA A 143 -12.71 9.03 9.37
N VAL A 144 -11.88 8.21 8.69
CA VAL A 144 -12.04 6.76 8.61
C VAL A 144 -11.63 6.06 9.90
N ILE A 145 -10.45 6.39 10.42
CA ILE A 145 -9.85 5.65 11.55
C ILE A 145 -10.28 6.19 12.93
N GLY A 146 -10.78 7.44 12.99
CA GLY A 146 -11.09 8.10 14.27
C GLY A 146 -9.84 8.20 15.16
N ASP A 147 -10.01 7.83 16.42
CA ASP A 147 -8.95 7.87 17.42
C ASP A 147 -8.13 6.56 17.52
N LYS A 148 -8.31 5.64 16.57
CA LYS A 148 -7.59 4.36 16.59
C LYS A 148 -6.11 4.56 16.28
N THR A 149 -5.28 3.84 17.04
CA THR A 149 -3.82 3.78 16.79
C THR A 149 -3.50 2.84 15.63
N SER A 150 -2.33 2.99 15.04
CA SER A 150 -1.88 2.13 13.91
C SER A 150 -1.89 0.64 14.25
N GLU A 151 -1.72 0.27 15.52
CA GLU A 151 -1.77 -1.12 15.99
C GLU A 151 -3.16 -1.74 15.87
N ASN A 152 -4.20 -0.90 15.88
CA ASN A 152 -5.60 -1.31 15.79
C ASN A 152 -6.17 -1.18 14.37
N ILE A 153 -5.33 -0.85 13.40
CA ILE A 153 -5.73 -0.67 12.01
C ILE A 153 -5.02 -1.71 11.14
N ILE A 154 -5.79 -2.48 10.39
CA ILE A 154 -5.29 -3.47 9.44
C ILE A 154 -5.75 -3.07 8.04
N VAL A 155 -4.82 -3.00 7.09
CA VAL A 155 -5.11 -2.67 5.69
C VAL A 155 -4.82 -3.88 4.82
N HIS A 156 -5.74 -4.21 3.93
CA HIS A 156 -5.58 -5.29 2.96
C HIS A 156 -6.16 -4.92 1.59
N CYS A 157 -5.87 -5.76 0.59
CA CYS A 157 -6.44 -5.66 -0.75
C CYS A 157 -6.81 -7.06 -1.29
N GLY A 158 -6.43 -7.42 -2.52
CA GLY A 158 -6.52 -8.78 -3.05
C GLY A 158 -5.37 -9.67 -2.57
N SER A 159 -4.13 -9.21 -2.70
CA SER A 159 -2.89 -9.97 -2.46
C SER A 159 -1.81 -9.19 -1.70
N GLY A 160 -2.18 -8.17 -0.96
CA GLY A 160 -1.26 -7.35 -0.17
C GLY A 160 -0.36 -6.39 -0.97
N ALA A 161 -0.47 -6.35 -2.29
CA ALA A 161 0.36 -5.47 -3.12
C ALA A 161 -0.17 -4.03 -3.12
N THR A 162 -1.40 -3.84 -3.59
CA THR A 162 -2.00 -2.50 -3.72
C THR A 162 -2.43 -1.88 -2.38
N ALA A 163 -2.54 -2.66 -1.32
CA ALA A 163 -2.71 -2.15 0.04
C ALA A 163 -1.57 -1.22 0.45
N CYS A 164 -0.35 -1.49 -0.02
CA CYS A 164 0.82 -0.66 0.26
C CYS A 164 0.68 0.79 -0.25
N HIS A 165 -0.13 1.03 -1.29
CA HIS A 165 -0.43 2.38 -1.76
C HIS A 165 -1.21 3.21 -0.70
N THR A 166 -2.15 2.58 0.00
CA THR A 166 -2.84 3.24 1.11
C THR A 166 -1.92 3.47 2.30
N LEU A 167 -1.03 2.52 2.61
CA LEU A 167 -0.02 2.70 3.65
C LEU A 167 0.94 3.86 3.32
N LEU A 168 1.35 3.98 2.06
CA LEU A 168 2.14 5.10 1.56
C LEU A 168 1.37 6.43 1.67
N ALA A 169 0.07 6.43 1.31
CA ALA A 169 -0.77 7.62 1.43
C ALA A 169 -0.89 8.11 2.88
N MET A 170 -1.00 7.19 3.82
CA MET A 170 -1.05 7.52 5.25
C MET A 170 0.30 8.03 5.76
N ASP A 171 1.43 7.42 5.39
CA ASP A 171 2.77 7.91 5.71
C ASP A 171 3.00 9.32 5.14
N TYR A 172 2.65 9.54 3.87
CA TYR A 172 2.74 10.85 3.22
C TYR A 172 1.87 11.92 3.89
N ALA A 173 0.72 11.51 4.43
CA ALA A 173 -0.18 12.36 5.20
C ALA A 173 0.30 12.63 6.64
N GLY A 174 1.45 12.12 7.04
CA GLY A 174 1.99 12.25 8.40
C GLY A 174 1.26 11.40 9.44
N LEU A 175 0.56 10.36 9.01
CA LEU A 175 -0.10 9.40 9.88
C LEU A 175 0.79 8.17 10.10
N PRO A 176 0.69 7.51 11.27
CA PRO A 176 1.39 6.25 11.48
C PRO A 176 0.98 5.17 10.48
N ILE A 177 1.94 4.38 10.00
CA ILE A 177 1.69 3.29 9.06
C ILE A 177 0.97 2.14 9.78
N PRO A 178 -0.23 1.74 9.34
CA PRO A 178 -0.97 0.61 9.89
C PRO A 178 -0.34 -0.75 9.58
N LYS A 179 -0.91 -1.82 10.17
CA LYS A 179 -0.55 -3.20 9.84
C LYS A 179 -0.99 -3.55 8.42
N LEU A 180 -0.13 -4.29 7.73
CA LEU A 180 -0.46 -4.87 6.43
C LEU A 180 -0.87 -6.34 6.61
N TYR A 181 -2.06 -6.70 6.14
CA TYR A 181 -2.43 -8.10 5.95
C TYR A 181 -2.06 -8.54 4.54
N VAL A 182 -0.94 -9.27 4.42
CA VAL A 182 -0.38 -9.68 3.10
C VAL A 182 -1.27 -10.69 2.41
N GLY A 183 -1.80 -11.69 3.12
CA GLY A 183 -2.68 -12.72 2.58
C GLY A 183 -3.93 -12.15 1.93
N SER A 184 -4.47 -11.08 2.52
CA SER A 184 -5.56 -10.29 1.94
C SER A 184 -6.81 -11.12 1.59
N TRP A 185 -7.62 -10.63 0.64
CA TRP A 185 -8.80 -11.36 0.19
C TRP A 185 -8.46 -12.70 -0.46
N SER A 186 -7.34 -12.80 -1.16
CA SER A 186 -6.93 -14.06 -1.83
C SER A 186 -6.70 -15.21 -0.84
N GLU A 187 -6.31 -14.93 0.39
CA GLU A 187 -6.14 -15.94 1.45
C GLU A 187 -7.45 -16.19 2.22
N TRP A 188 -8.17 -15.11 2.55
CA TRP A 188 -9.33 -15.16 3.45
C TRP A 188 -10.38 -16.22 3.10
N PRO A 189 -10.92 -16.35 1.87
CA PRO A 189 -11.97 -17.31 1.56
C PRO A 189 -11.47 -18.75 1.46
N ARG A 190 -10.19 -18.99 1.69
CA ARG A 190 -9.59 -20.33 1.71
C ARG A 190 -9.37 -20.87 3.13
N HIS A 191 -9.60 -20.03 4.11
CA HIS A 191 -9.47 -20.31 5.53
C HIS A 191 -10.85 -20.63 6.11
#